data_da95c94fd18a84c76b7e3bc27f11f0ef
#
_entry.id   da95c94fd18a84c76b7e3bc27f11f0ef
#
_cell.length_a   1.000
_cell.length_b   1.000
_cell.length_c   1.000
_cell.angle_alpha   90.00
_cell.angle_beta   90.00
_cell.angle_gamma   90.00
#
_symmetry.space_group_name_H-M   'P 1'
#
loop_
_entity.id
_entity.type
_entity.pdbx_description
1 polymer ?
#
loop_
_entity_poly.entity_id
_entity_poly.type
_entity_poly.pdbx_seq_one_letter_code
_entity_poly.pdbx_strand_id
1 'polypeptide(L)' 'MSKTFSGKQIVKALRKVGFIVDRQRGSHIFMHNLERNISVIVPLHKEVKKGVLNNIIKKIGITIDQLKNLV' A
#
# COMPACT_ATOMS: atom_id res chain seq x y z
N MET A 1 11.48 13.81 12.52
CA MET A 1 11.08 12.42 12.79
C MET A 1 10.54 11.77 11.51
N SER A 2 10.95 10.57 11.25
CA SER A 2 10.43 9.84 10.11
C SER A 2 8.99 9.41 10.39
N LYS A 3 8.12 9.62 9.42
CA LYS A 3 6.74 9.20 9.52
C LYS A 3 6.62 7.76 9.04
N THR A 4 5.94 6.94 9.83
CA THR A 4 5.70 5.54 9.48
C THR A 4 4.24 5.33 9.12
N PHE A 5 3.97 4.24 8.42
CA PHE A 5 2.61 3.87 8.02
C PHE A 5 2.33 2.45 8.45
N SER A 6 1.11 2.20 8.90
CA SER A 6 0.64 0.84 9.14
C SER A 6 0.15 0.24 7.83
N GLY A 7 0.09 -1.09 7.79
CA GLY A 7 -0.49 -1.78 6.63
C GLY A 7 -1.92 -1.36 6.36
N LYS A 8 -2.70 -1.16 7.42
CA LYS A 8 -4.10 -0.70 7.29
C LYS A 8 -4.18 0.66 6.62
N GLN A 9 -3.28 1.58 6.99
CA GLN A 9 -3.24 2.91 6.36
C GLN A 9 -2.90 2.81 4.89
N ILE A 10 -1.95 1.95 4.54
CA ILE A 10 -1.55 1.75 3.15
C ILE A 10 -2.71 1.16 2.34
N VAL A 11 -3.40 0.13 2.88
CA VAL A 11 -4.57 -0.45 2.21
C VAL A 11 -5.63 0.61 1.96
N LYS A 12 -5.92 1.42 2.96
CA LYS A 12 -6.91 2.48 2.84
C LYS A 12 -6.52 3.49 1.74
N ALA A 13 -5.26 3.89 1.72
CA ALA A 13 -4.76 4.82 0.72
C ALA A 13 -4.85 4.24 -0.69
N LEU A 14 -4.45 2.98 -0.86
CA LEU A 14 -4.49 2.33 -2.16
C LEU A 14 -5.91 2.17 -2.70
N ARG A 15 -6.88 1.94 -1.81
CA ARG A 15 -8.29 1.89 -2.22
C ARG A 15 -8.75 3.21 -2.83
N LYS A 16 -8.23 4.32 -2.33
CA LYS A 16 -8.59 5.65 -2.85
C LYS A 16 -8.05 5.88 -4.26
N VAL A 17 -7.04 5.14 -4.67
CA VAL A 17 -6.45 5.28 -6.01
C VAL A 17 -6.75 4.09 -6.92
N GLY A 18 -7.82 3.37 -6.61
CA GLY A 18 -8.35 2.35 -7.50
C GLY A 18 -7.92 0.92 -7.25
N PHE A 19 -7.21 0.66 -6.16
CA PHE A 19 -6.85 -0.70 -5.80
C PHE A 19 -7.97 -1.35 -4.99
N ILE A 20 -8.20 -2.62 -5.24
CA ILE A 20 -9.16 -3.43 -4.49
C ILE A 20 -8.42 -4.58 -3.80
N VAL A 21 -9.00 -5.08 -2.73
CA VAL A 21 -8.47 -6.27 -2.07
C VAL A 21 -8.89 -7.48 -2.88
N ASP A 22 -7.90 -8.20 -3.40
CA ASP A 22 -8.14 -9.44 -4.13
C ASP A 22 -8.33 -10.60 -3.14
N ARG A 23 -7.39 -10.71 -2.20
CA ARG A 23 -7.46 -11.75 -1.16
C ARG A 23 -6.53 -11.39 -0.01
N GLN A 24 -6.68 -12.11 1.09
CA GLN A 24 -5.81 -11.99 2.25
C GLN A 24 -5.32 -13.37 2.67
N ARG A 25 -4.04 -13.46 2.95
CA ARG A 25 -3.44 -14.68 3.49
C ARG A 25 -2.63 -14.31 4.73
N GLY A 26 -3.17 -14.67 5.90
CA GLY A 26 -2.56 -14.27 7.16
C GLY A 26 -2.51 -12.75 7.27
N SER A 27 -1.32 -12.21 7.45
CA SER A 27 -1.11 -10.77 7.57
C SER A 27 -0.76 -10.09 6.23
N HIS A 28 -0.90 -10.81 5.10
CA HIS A 28 -0.60 -10.26 3.79
C HIS A 28 -1.87 -9.99 3.02
N ILE A 29 -2.07 -8.74 2.63
CA ILE A 29 -3.21 -8.31 1.81
C ILE A 29 -2.73 -8.19 0.37
N PHE A 30 -3.38 -8.94 -0.51
CA PHE A 30 -3.11 -8.89 -1.95
C PHE A 30 -4.09 -7.90 -2.57
N MET A 31 -3.56 -6.82 -3.14
CA MET A 31 -4.37 -5.78 -3.77
C MET A 31 -4.09 -5.70 -5.25
N HIS A 32 -5.11 -5.32 -6.00
CA HIS A 32 -5.01 -5.25 -7.46
C HIS A 32 -5.74 -4.03 -7.99
N ASN A 33 -5.14 -3.37 -8.98
CA ASN A 33 -5.77 -2.30 -9.75
C ASN A 33 -6.10 -2.87 -11.12
N LEU A 34 -7.38 -3.08 -11.38
CA LEU A 34 -7.83 -3.69 -12.64
C LEU A 34 -7.53 -2.82 -13.84
N GLU A 35 -7.70 -1.51 -13.69
CA GLU A 35 -7.51 -0.56 -14.78
C GLU A 35 -6.05 -0.52 -15.24
N ARG A 36 -5.12 -0.51 -14.29
CA ARG A 36 -3.69 -0.43 -14.56
C ARG A 36 -3.03 -1.79 -14.63
N ASN A 37 -3.73 -2.84 -14.24
CA ASN A 37 -3.23 -4.21 -14.17
C ASN A 37 -1.96 -4.32 -13.30
N ILE A 38 -2.01 -3.69 -12.13
CA ILE A 38 -0.91 -3.70 -11.17
C ILE A 38 -1.37 -4.41 -9.90
N SER A 39 -0.54 -5.31 -9.39
CA SER A 39 -0.79 -6.01 -8.13
C SER A 39 0.29 -5.66 -7.12
N VAL A 40 -0.09 -5.52 -5.85
CA VAL A 40 0.85 -5.30 -4.76
C VAL A 40 0.45 -6.14 -3.56
N ILE A 41 1.41 -6.42 -2.70
CA ILE A 41 1.17 -7.14 -1.45
C ILE A 41 1.48 -6.17 -0.32
N VAL A 42 0.52 -5.97 0.57
CA VAL A 42 0.66 -5.07 1.72
C VAL A 42 0.67 -5.89 2.99
N PRO A 43 1.77 -5.86 3.77
CA PRO A 43 1.79 -6.54 5.07
C PRO A 43 0.98 -5.76 6.09
N LEU A 44 0.14 -6.45 6.87
CA LEU A 44 -0.67 -5.82 7.91
C LEU A 44 0.13 -5.64 9.21
N HIS A 45 1.25 -4.97 9.14
CA HIS A 45 2.07 -4.65 10.29
C HIS A 45 1.66 -3.27 10.83
N LYS A 46 1.84 -3.06 12.12
CA LYS A 46 1.59 -1.75 12.73
C LYS A 46 2.49 -0.68 12.13
N GLU A 47 3.68 -1.09 11.73
CA GLU A 47 4.67 -0.22 11.15
C GLU A 47 5.33 -0.96 9.97
N VAL A 48 5.00 -0.54 8.77
CA VAL A 48 5.57 -1.13 7.56
C VAL A 48 6.97 -0.57 7.36
N LYS A 49 7.95 -1.46 7.22
CA LYS A 49 9.35 -1.07 7.06
C LYS A 49 9.55 -0.23 5.80
N LYS A 50 10.47 0.70 5.89
CA LYS A 50 10.75 1.66 4.82
C LYS A 50 11.04 0.99 3.47
N GLY A 51 11.82 -0.09 3.47
CA GLY A 51 12.14 -0.83 2.25
C GLY A 51 10.91 -1.41 1.58
N VAL A 52 10.02 -2.00 2.37
CA VAL A 52 8.76 -2.57 1.87
C VAL A 52 7.86 -1.46 1.34
N LEU A 53 7.75 -0.37 2.10
CA LEU A 53 6.95 0.78 1.70
C LEU A 53 7.45 1.36 0.37
N ASN A 54 8.74 1.55 0.23
CA ASN A 54 9.34 2.07 -0.99
C ASN A 54 9.05 1.18 -2.19
N ASN A 55 9.09 -0.14 -2.01
CA ASN A 55 8.74 -1.07 -3.09
C ASN A 55 7.28 -0.92 -3.53
N ILE A 56 6.38 -0.75 -2.56
CA ILE A 56 4.96 -0.58 -2.85
C ILE A 56 4.72 0.71 -3.64
N ILE A 57 5.20 1.85 -3.11
CA ILE A 57 4.97 3.14 -3.78
C ILE A 57 5.64 3.22 -5.14
N LYS A 58 6.80 2.62 -5.29
CA LYS A 58 7.48 2.56 -6.58
C LYS A 58 6.67 1.77 -7.60
N LYS A 59 6.10 0.65 -7.17
CA LYS A 59 5.32 -0.21 -8.05
C LYS A 59 4.03 0.47 -8.50
N ILE A 60 3.37 1.21 -7.61
CA ILE A 60 2.12 1.89 -7.95
C ILE A 60 2.35 3.27 -8.57
N GLY A 61 3.59 3.78 -8.55
CA GLY A 61 3.94 5.01 -9.25
C GLY A 61 3.55 6.30 -8.54
N ILE A 62 3.54 6.30 -7.21
CA ILE A 62 3.27 7.52 -6.44
C ILE A 62 4.48 7.89 -5.58
N THR A 63 4.48 9.11 -5.06
CA THR A 63 5.51 9.58 -4.14
C THR A 63 5.07 9.34 -2.70
N ILE A 64 6.02 9.45 -1.77
CA ILE A 64 5.72 9.33 -0.35
C ILE A 64 4.79 10.47 0.10
N ASP A 65 4.96 11.65 -0.47
CA ASP A 65 4.10 12.80 -0.15
C ASP A 65 2.66 12.57 -0.61
N GLN A 66 2.49 11.97 -1.78
CA GLN A 66 1.16 11.59 -2.27
C GLN A 66 0.51 10.57 -1.36
N LEU A 67 1.29 9.60 -0.87
CA LEU A 67 0.78 8.61 0.07
C LEU A 67 0.33 9.28 1.38
N LYS A 68 1.12 10.21 1.91
CA LYS A 68 0.77 10.95 3.12
C LYS A 68 -0.58 11.67 2.98
N ASN A 69 -0.87 12.18 1.81
CA ASN A 69 -2.12 12.89 1.56
C ASN A 69 -3.32 11.94 1.42
N LEU A 70 -3.07 10.66 1.19
CA LEU A 70 -4.13 9.66 1.04
C LEU A 70 -4.52 8.98 2.35
N VAL A 71 -3.65 9.00 3.35
CA VAL A 71 -3.93 8.35 4.64
C VAL A 71 -4.69 9.24 5.60
#